data_16794a08f6d43130d1a7b9f7fcb708eb
#
_entry.id   16794a08f6d43130d1a7b9f7fcb708eb
#
_cell.length_a   1.000
_cell.length_b   1.000
_cell.length_c   1.000
_cell.angle_alpha   90.00
_cell.angle_beta   90.00
_cell.angle_gamma   90.00
#
_symmetry.space_group_name_H-M   'P 1'
#
loop_
_entity.id
_entity.type
_entity.pdbx_description
1 polymer ?
#
loop_
_entity_poly.entity_id
_entity_poly.type
_entity_poly.pdbx_seq_one_letter_code
_entity_poly.pdbx_strand_id
1 'polypeptide(L)'
;MSAKAKSKLTPEQQKATMTRVLQKIKPYGFFVVCSLIVAAVSVAAQLYIPILCGSAIDMMLGKGAVDFAGVLHIIYEIIVVAVVAAFAQWLLSVCNNRITFAVSRDLRNAAMRKIQTLPLSYLDSHPSGDIVSRMVADVDTFADGLLMGFTQLFSGVLTILGTLLFMLQQNVPITLVVVCITPLSLVVASFLAKRSYKYFQSQSTVRGEQTALVNEMIEGQKVVQAFGHEAQSLEAFDEVNGRLQDVSLKAIFFSSMTNPATRFVNNIVYAGVGLVGAIYAVAGGITIGQLSIFLNYANQYTKPFNEISGVVTELQNALACAARVFELLDAEDQTPEAENAARLVPDGRVQIEDVSFRYLPDRPLIEGLSLDVKPGQRIAIVGPTGCGKTTLINLLMRFYDVNGGSIKVSGTDIRDVTRASLRGSYGMVLQDTWLRAGTVRENIAYGKPDASLDEVVAAAKAAHADSFIRRLPEGYDTVIAEDGGNISQGQKQLLCIARVMLCLPPMLILDEATSSIDTRTEVRIQAAFARMMQGRTSFIVAHRLSTIREADVILVMKDGRIVEQGGHDTLLAQGGFYAKLYNSQFEGVET
;
A
#
# COMPACT_ATOMS: atom_id res chain seq x y z
N MET A 1 -5.13 16.52 -6.95
CA MET A 1 -5.14 15.70 -8.19
C MET A 1 -6.20 14.60 -8.06
N SER A 2 -7.17 14.58 -8.95
CA SER A 2 -8.31 13.67 -8.95
C SER A 2 -7.87 12.21 -8.85
N ALA A 3 -8.39 11.50 -7.84
CA ALA A 3 -8.27 10.05 -7.74
C ALA A 3 -8.85 9.44 -9.04
N LYS A 4 -7.98 8.94 -9.92
CA LYS A 4 -8.41 8.17 -11.10
C LYS A 4 -9.33 7.06 -10.59
N ALA A 5 -10.62 7.16 -10.93
CA ALA A 5 -11.60 6.12 -10.69
C ALA A 5 -10.99 4.77 -11.06
N LYS A 6 -11.11 3.77 -10.18
CA LYS A 6 -10.64 2.39 -10.38
C LYS A 6 -11.09 1.92 -11.77
N SER A 7 -10.25 2.03 -12.79
CA SER A 7 -10.58 1.58 -14.14
C SER A 7 -10.71 0.05 -14.08
N LYS A 8 -11.85 -0.47 -14.55
CA LYS A 8 -12.02 -1.91 -14.69
C LYS A 8 -10.90 -2.45 -15.57
N LEU A 9 -10.20 -3.47 -15.11
CA LEU A 9 -9.22 -4.18 -15.91
C LEU A 9 -9.86 -4.65 -17.22
N THR A 10 -9.16 -4.47 -18.33
CA THR A 10 -9.57 -5.08 -19.60
C THR A 10 -9.55 -6.61 -19.48
N PRO A 11 -10.33 -7.34 -20.30
CA PRO A 11 -10.33 -8.80 -20.27
C PRO A 11 -8.93 -9.42 -20.44
N GLU A 12 -8.07 -8.79 -21.25
CA GLU A 12 -6.68 -9.21 -21.45
C GLU A 12 -5.84 -9.00 -20.20
N GLN A 13 -5.97 -7.86 -19.55
CA GLN A 13 -5.29 -7.56 -18.28
C GLN A 13 -5.75 -8.51 -17.16
N GLN A 14 -7.06 -8.82 -17.10
CA GLN A 14 -7.58 -9.80 -16.14
C GLN A 14 -6.96 -11.18 -16.35
N LYS A 15 -6.87 -11.64 -17.61
CA LYS A 15 -6.25 -12.92 -17.96
C LYS A 15 -4.77 -12.96 -17.61
N ALA A 16 -4.03 -11.89 -17.92
CA ALA A 16 -2.61 -11.76 -17.58
C ALA A 16 -2.39 -11.79 -16.07
N THR A 17 -3.17 -11.01 -15.32
CA THR A 17 -3.12 -10.97 -13.85
C THR A 17 -3.45 -12.34 -13.25
N MET A 18 -4.50 -13.01 -13.73
CA MET A 18 -4.88 -14.35 -13.28
C MET A 18 -3.74 -15.36 -13.51
N THR A 19 -3.11 -15.32 -14.67
CA THR A 19 -1.97 -16.20 -14.97
C THR A 19 -0.81 -15.98 -13.98
N ARG A 20 -0.51 -14.74 -13.65
CA ARG A 20 0.53 -14.39 -12.66
C ARG A 20 0.13 -14.85 -11.25
N VAL A 21 -1.12 -14.68 -10.86
CA VAL A 21 -1.64 -15.19 -9.58
C VAL A 21 -1.47 -16.72 -9.50
N LEU A 22 -1.82 -17.44 -10.55
CA LEU A 22 -1.63 -18.90 -10.61
C LEU A 22 -0.15 -19.30 -10.51
N GLN A 23 0.75 -18.53 -11.12
CA GLN A 23 2.20 -18.75 -10.97
C GLN A 23 2.67 -18.55 -9.51
N LYS A 24 2.10 -17.57 -8.80
CA LYS A 24 2.41 -17.35 -7.36
C LYS A 24 1.82 -18.42 -6.44
N ILE A 25 0.74 -19.09 -6.87
CA ILE A 25 0.12 -20.20 -6.15
C ILE A 25 0.86 -21.52 -6.43
N LYS A 26 1.52 -21.67 -7.57
CA LYS A 26 2.21 -22.90 -8.00
C LYS A 26 3.11 -23.56 -6.94
N PRO A 27 3.92 -22.81 -6.15
CA PRO A 27 4.72 -23.41 -5.07
C PRO A 27 3.89 -24.14 -4.00
N TYR A 28 2.61 -23.79 -3.88
CA TYR A 28 1.66 -24.35 -2.92
C TYR A 28 0.76 -25.43 -3.55
N GLY A 29 1.13 -25.96 -4.73
CA GLY A 29 0.33 -26.91 -5.50
C GLY A 29 -0.10 -28.16 -4.73
N PHE A 30 0.74 -28.65 -3.81
CA PHE A 30 0.37 -29.75 -2.91
C PHE A 30 -0.89 -29.42 -2.09
N PHE A 31 -0.93 -28.26 -1.46
CA PHE A 31 -2.10 -27.81 -0.67
C PHE A 31 -3.33 -27.57 -1.55
N VAL A 32 -3.15 -27.11 -2.79
CA VAL A 32 -4.25 -26.94 -3.76
C VAL A 32 -4.86 -28.30 -4.11
N VAL A 33 -4.04 -29.30 -4.41
CA VAL A 33 -4.54 -30.65 -4.71
C VAL A 33 -5.23 -31.27 -3.49
N CYS A 34 -4.64 -31.14 -2.30
CA CYS A 34 -5.27 -31.58 -1.06
C CYS A 34 -6.62 -30.87 -0.83
N SER A 35 -6.69 -29.56 -1.04
CA SER A 35 -7.93 -28.77 -0.92
C SER A 35 -9.02 -29.29 -1.87
N LEU A 36 -8.69 -29.61 -3.13
CA LEU A 36 -9.65 -30.13 -4.10
C LEU A 36 -10.17 -31.52 -3.71
N ILE A 37 -9.28 -32.41 -3.28
CA ILE A 37 -9.66 -33.78 -2.84
C ILE A 37 -10.55 -33.70 -1.60
N VAL A 38 -10.16 -32.90 -0.61
CA VAL A 38 -10.90 -32.75 0.64
C VAL A 38 -12.25 -32.06 0.40
N ALA A 39 -12.32 -31.07 -0.51
CA ALA A 39 -13.58 -30.45 -0.93
C ALA A 39 -14.53 -31.48 -1.57
N ALA A 40 -14.01 -32.35 -2.46
CA ALA A 40 -14.83 -33.41 -3.07
C ALA A 40 -15.37 -34.40 -2.02
N VAL A 41 -14.54 -34.81 -1.05
CA VAL A 41 -14.96 -35.68 0.05
C VAL A 41 -16.01 -34.99 0.92
N SER A 42 -15.79 -33.72 1.26
CA SER A 42 -16.74 -32.94 2.07
C SER A 42 -18.10 -32.80 1.39
N VAL A 43 -18.11 -32.47 0.09
CA VAL A 43 -19.34 -32.34 -0.71
C VAL A 43 -20.03 -33.70 -0.86
N ALA A 44 -19.30 -34.77 -1.17
CA ALA A 44 -19.88 -36.09 -1.28
C ALA A 44 -20.53 -36.57 0.04
N ALA A 45 -19.86 -36.36 1.17
CA ALA A 45 -20.42 -36.66 2.49
C ALA A 45 -21.69 -35.83 2.79
N GLN A 46 -21.68 -34.53 2.49
CA GLN A 46 -22.85 -33.67 2.68
C GLN A 46 -24.03 -34.08 1.78
N LEU A 47 -23.79 -34.51 0.55
CA LEU A 47 -24.83 -34.98 -0.38
C LEU A 47 -25.34 -36.37 -0.04
N TYR A 48 -24.59 -37.18 0.70
CA TYR A 48 -25.00 -38.51 1.12
C TYR A 48 -26.00 -38.47 2.31
N ILE A 49 -25.89 -37.45 3.17
CA ILE A 49 -26.80 -37.30 4.33
C ILE A 49 -28.29 -37.28 3.94
N PRO A 50 -28.78 -36.52 2.94
CA PRO A 50 -30.16 -36.57 2.49
C PRO A 50 -30.65 -37.97 2.07
N ILE A 51 -29.76 -38.80 1.47
CA ILE A 51 -30.11 -40.16 1.10
C ILE A 51 -30.38 -41.01 2.33
N LEU A 52 -29.50 -40.93 3.32
CA LEU A 52 -29.71 -41.63 4.60
C LEU A 52 -30.98 -41.15 5.31
N CYS A 53 -31.26 -39.82 5.33
CA CYS A 53 -32.49 -39.29 5.87
C CYS A 53 -33.75 -39.82 5.16
N GLY A 54 -33.71 -39.90 3.81
CA GLY A 54 -34.79 -40.47 3.02
C GLY A 54 -35.02 -41.93 3.34
N SER A 55 -33.93 -42.72 3.43
CA SER A 55 -34.04 -44.14 3.82
C SER A 55 -34.61 -44.35 5.22
N ALA A 56 -34.24 -43.47 6.18
CA ALA A 56 -34.80 -43.48 7.52
C ALA A 56 -36.31 -43.19 7.51
N ILE A 57 -36.76 -42.21 6.69
CA ILE A 57 -38.18 -41.88 6.51
C ILE A 57 -38.96 -43.10 5.98
N ASP A 58 -38.42 -43.77 4.96
CA ASP A 58 -39.10 -44.95 4.37
C ASP A 58 -39.24 -46.09 5.37
N MET A 59 -38.31 -46.26 6.34
CA MET A 59 -38.41 -47.26 7.41
C MET A 59 -39.42 -46.88 8.51
N MET A 60 -39.85 -45.59 8.57
CA MET A 60 -40.85 -45.12 9.53
C MET A 60 -42.30 -45.15 9.00
N LEU A 61 -42.47 -45.47 7.71
CA LEU A 61 -43.79 -45.46 7.07
C LEU A 61 -44.53 -46.77 7.32
N GLY A 62 -45.56 -46.73 8.19
CA GLY A 62 -46.47 -47.84 8.47
C GLY A 62 -47.00 -47.79 9.89
N LYS A 63 -48.33 -47.82 10.08
CA LYS A 63 -48.96 -47.89 11.42
C LYS A 63 -48.52 -49.19 12.11
N GLY A 64 -47.70 -49.09 13.16
CA GLY A 64 -47.24 -50.22 13.96
C GLY A 64 -46.10 -51.05 13.35
N ALA A 65 -45.51 -50.62 12.22
CA ALA A 65 -44.47 -51.32 11.53
C ALA A 65 -43.15 -50.51 11.44
N VAL A 66 -42.84 -49.69 12.45
CA VAL A 66 -41.59 -48.91 12.49
C VAL A 66 -40.43 -49.82 12.86
N ASP A 67 -39.43 -49.96 11.98
CA ASP A 67 -38.19 -50.64 12.29
C ASP A 67 -37.24 -49.72 13.09
N PHE A 68 -37.39 -49.67 14.42
CA PHE A 68 -36.55 -48.88 15.30
C PHE A 68 -35.08 -49.25 15.26
N ALA A 69 -34.78 -50.52 15.02
CA ALA A 69 -33.38 -50.98 14.94
C ALA A 69 -32.70 -50.46 13.67
N GLY A 70 -33.39 -50.55 12.51
CA GLY A 70 -32.92 -50.00 11.25
C GLY A 70 -32.77 -48.48 11.28
N VAL A 71 -33.77 -47.78 11.86
CA VAL A 71 -33.69 -46.29 12.03
C VAL A 71 -32.50 -45.90 12.92
N LEU A 72 -32.25 -46.62 14.03
CA LEU A 72 -31.12 -46.36 14.90
C LEU A 72 -29.77 -46.57 14.20
N HIS A 73 -29.72 -47.62 13.36
CA HIS A 73 -28.51 -47.88 12.54
C HIS A 73 -28.23 -46.72 11.55
N ILE A 74 -29.26 -46.24 10.85
CA ILE A 74 -29.12 -45.11 9.92
C ILE A 74 -28.74 -43.82 10.68
N ILE A 75 -29.29 -43.59 11.86
CA ILE A 75 -28.89 -42.43 12.70
C ILE A 75 -27.40 -42.52 13.03
N TYR A 76 -26.87 -43.67 13.37
CA TYR A 76 -25.45 -43.88 13.60
C TYR A 76 -24.61 -43.58 12.35
N GLU A 77 -25.04 -44.05 11.18
CA GLU A 77 -24.38 -43.76 9.89
C GLU A 77 -24.39 -42.25 9.60
N ILE A 78 -25.53 -41.55 9.83
CA ILE A 78 -25.62 -40.09 9.67
C ILE A 78 -24.62 -39.38 10.58
N ILE A 79 -24.48 -39.80 11.84
CA ILE A 79 -23.51 -39.19 12.77
C ILE A 79 -22.08 -39.38 12.26
N VAL A 80 -21.73 -40.59 11.81
CA VAL A 80 -20.40 -40.89 11.27
C VAL A 80 -20.10 -40.03 10.03
N VAL A 81 -21.03 -39.96 9.09
CA VAL A 81 -20.90 -39.18 7.86
C VAL A 81 -20.80 -37.68 8.17
N ALA A 82 -21.61 -37.19 9.13
CA ALA A 82 -21.55 -35.79 9.55
C ALA A 82 -20.19 -35.44 10.19
N VAL A 83 -19.65 -36.34 11.02
CA VAL A 83 -18.30 -36.14 11.61
C VAL A 83 -17.23 -36.11 10.51
N VAL A 84 -17.29 -37.02 9.53
CA VAL A 84 -16.38 -37.04 8.37
C VAL A 84 -16.50 -35.75 7.56
N ALA A 85 -17.74 -35.29 7.29
CA ALA A 85 -17.99 -34.04 6.57
C ALA A 85 -17.41 -32.81 7.33
N ALA A 86 -17.64 -32.74 8.65
CA ALA A 86 -17.13 -31.66 9.50
C ALA A 86 -15.60 -31.65 9.54
N PHE A 87 -14.97 -32.83 9.68
CA PHE A 87 -13.51 -32.94 9.67
C PHE A 87 -12.92 -32.57 8.30
N ALA A 88 -13.53 -33.03 7.20
CA ALA A 88 -13.12 -32.64 5.86
C ALA A 88 -13.26 -31.12 5.65
N GLN A 89 -14.37 -30.52 6.11
CA GLN A 89 -14.57 -29.06 6.02
C GLN A 89 -13.52 -28.28 6.82
N TRP A 90 -13.18 -28.77 8.02
CA TRP A 90 -12.11 -28.16 8.82
C TRP A 90 -10.76 -28.24 8.11
N LEU A 91 -10.40 -29.42 7.58
CA LEU A 91 -9.14 -29.62 6.85
C LEU A 91 -9.08 -28.76 5.57
N LEU A 92 -10.21 -28.62 4.85
CA LEU A 92 -10.35 -27.73 3.70
C LEU A 92 -10.02 -26.28 4.08
N SER A 93 -10.58 -25.80 5.20
CA SER A 93 -10.31 -24.44 5.71
C SER A 93 -8.83 -24.26 6.07
N VAL A 94 -8.20 -25.24 6.70
CA VAL A 94 -6.76 -25.21 7.02
C VAL A 94 -5.91 -25.13 5.75
N CYS A 95 -6.20 -25.93 4.73
CA CYS A 95 -5.48 -25.89 3.44
C CYS A 95 -5.64 -24.53 2.74
N ASN A 96 -6.87 -24.02 2.64
CA ASN A 96 -7.16 -22.75 1.97
C ASN A 96 -6.52 -21.57 2.70
N ASN A 97 -6.59 -21.51 4.03
CA ASN A 97 -5.91 -20.51 4.83
C ASN A 97 -4.40 -20.56 4.64
N ARG A 98 -3.81 -21.78 4.61
CA ARG A 98 -2.36 -21.93 4.40
C ARG A 98 -1.91 -21.39 3.06
N ILE A 99 -2.66 -21.66 1.98
CA ILE A 99 -2.36 -21.13 0.64
C ILE A 99 -2.46 -19.60 0.66
N THR A 100 -3.59 -19.08 1.10
CA THR A 100 -3.90 -17.65 1.05
C THR A 100 -2.88 -16.81 1.82
N PHE A 101 -2.63 -17.13 3.09
CA PHE A 101 -1.71 -16.35 3.92
C PHE A 101 -0.24 -16.53 3.51
N ALA A 102 0.14 -17.68 2.97
CA ALA A 102 1.49 -17.87 2.45
C ALA A 102 1.73 -17.03 1.18
N VAL A 103 0.80 -17.02 0.22
CA VAL A 103 0.89 -16.18 -0.99
C VAL A 103 0.87 -14.70 -0.63
N SER A 104 0.02 -14.28 0.30
CA SER A 104 -0.06 -12.90 0.81
C SER A 104 1.26 -12.44 1.44
N ARG A 105 1.84 -13.27 2.32
CA ARG A 105 3.16 -13.01 2.92
C ARG A 105 4.23 -12.83 1.85
N ASP A 106 4.26 -13.72 0.85
CA ASP A 106 5.28 -13.70 -0.21
C ASP A 106 5.14 -12.45 -1.09
N LEU A 107 3.91 -12.00 -1.37
CA LEU A 107 3.65 -10.75 -2.08
C LEU A 107 4.10 -9.53 -1.28
N ARG A 108 3.79 -9.46 0.04
CA ARG A 108 4.25 -8.36 0.89
C ARG A 108 5.76 -8.29 0.97
N ASN A 109 6.42 -9.44 1.14
CA ASN A 109 7.87 -9.52 1.17
C ASN A 109 8.49 -9.08 -0.18
N ALA A 110 7.90 -9.48 -1.30
CA ALA A 110 8.34 -9.07 -2.62
C ALA A 110 8.15 -7.56 -2.82
N ALA A 111 7.00 -7.00 -2.44
CA ALA A 111 6.73 -5.57 -2.51
C ALA A 111 7.70 -4.75 -1.65
N MET A 112 7.96 -5.19 -0.41
CA MET A 112 8.91 -4.50 0.48
C MET A 112 10.33 -4.52 -0.07
N ARG A 113 10.80 -5.65 -0.62
CA ARG A 113 12.10 -5.73 -1.30
C ARG A 113 12.15 -4.81 -2.50
N LYS A 114 11.08 -4.77 -3.30
CA LYS A 114 10.98 -3.92 -4.47
C LYS A 114 11.11 -2.44 -4.13
N ILE A 115 10.44 -1.96 -3.07
CA ILE A 115 10.54 -0.57 -2.61
C ILE A 115 12.00 -0.18 -2.31
N GLN A 116 12.81 -1.09 -1.78
CA GLN A 116 14.22 -0.80 -1.48
C GLN A 116 15.09 -0.64 -2.76
N THR A 117 14.61 -1.15 -3.90
CA THR A 117 15.35 -1.09 -5.18
C THR A 117 14.77 -0.06 -6.15
N LEU A 118 13.64 0.57 -5.82
CA LEU A 118 13.03 1.60 -6.66
C LEU A 118 13.88 2.88 -6.68
N PRO A 119 13.93 3.57 -7.84
CA PRO A 119 14.52 4.89 -7.91
C PRO A 119 13.69 5.92 -7.13
N LEU A 120 14.35 6.96 -6.63
CA LEU A 120 13.66 8.03 -5.89
C LEU A 120 12.59 8.73 -6.76
N SER A 121 12.81 8.81 -8.08
CA SER A 121 11.84 9.34 -9.04
C SER A 121 10.47 8.64 -9.00
N TYR A 122 10.47 7.33 -8.74
CA TYR A 122 9.21 6.59 -8.55
C TYR A 122 8.49 7.03 -7.28
N LEU A 123 9.22 7.15 -6.18
CA LEU A 123 8.66 7.56 -4.88
C LEU A 123 8.14 9.01 -4.94
N ASP A 124 8.87 9.91 -5.59
CA ASP A 124 8.49 11.32 -5.76
C ASP A 124 7.26 11.49 -6.69
N SER A 125 7.08 10.59 -7.65
CA SER A 125 5.93 10.62 -8.58
C SER A 125 4.67 9.94 -8.06
N HIS A 126 4.77 9.15 -6.99
CA HIS A 126 3.65 8.41 -6.38
C HIS A 126 3.44 8.82 -4.93
N PRO A 127 2.23 9.18 -4.51
CA PRO A 127 1.94 9.47 -3.11
C PRO A 127 2.30 8.28 -2.21
N SER A 128 2.97 8.53 -1.09
CA SER A 128 3.36 7.49 -0.13
C SER A 128 2.16 6.65 0.34
N GLY A 129 1.00 7.29 0.55
CA GLY A 129 -0.25 6.61 0.90
C GLY A 129 -0.74 5.61 -0.17
N ASP A 130 -0.49 5.85 -1.47
CA ASP A 130 -0.83 4.87 -2.52
C ASP A 130 0.08 3.64 -2.45
N ILE A 131 1.38 3.84 -2.23
CA ILE A 131 2.36 2.75 -2.09
C ILE A 131 2.01 1.90 -0.86
N VAL A 132 1.72 2.53 0.28
CA VAL A 132 1.30 1.83 1.52
C VAL A 132 -0.01 1.07 1.28
N SER A 133 -0.99 1.69 0.62
CA SER A 133 -2.26 1.03 0.28
C SER A 133 -2.06 -0.21 -0.57
N ARG A 134 -1.15 -0.17 -1.57
CA ARG A 134 -0.82 -1.34 -2.41
C ARG A 134 -0.19 -2.47 -1.59
N MET A 135 0.64 -2.16 -0.59
CA MET A 135 1.30 -3.16 0.26
C MET A 135 0.39 -3.79 1.31
N VAL A 136 -0.55 -3.02 1.85
CA VAL A 136 -1.41 -3.45 2.96
C VAL A 136 -2.80 -3.78 2.45
N ALA A 137 -3.59 -2.76 2.11
CA ALA A 137 -5.00 -2.93 1.78
C ALA A 137 -5.25 -3.76 0.52
N ASP A 138 -4.46 -3.56 -0.56
CA ASP A 138 -4.66 -4.32 -1.79
C ASP A 138 -4.24 -5.79 -1.62
N VAL A 139 -3.19 -6.08 -0.85
CA VAL A 139 -2.79 -7.46 -0.55
C VAL A 139 -3.81 -8.15 0.34
N ASP A 140 -4.43 -7.44 1.31
CA ASP A 140 -5.50 -8.01 2.14
C ASP A 140 -6.76 -8.30 1.31
N THR A 141 -7.22 -7.34 0.48
CA THR A 141 -8.35 -7.56 -0.43
C THR A 141 -8.10 -8.70 -1.41
N PHE A 142 -6.87 -8.83 -1.91
CA PHE A 142 -6.46 -9.96 -2.75
C PHE A 142 -6.53 -11.29 -1.97
N ALA A 143 -6.06 -11.31 -0.72
CA ALA A 143 -6.10 -12.49 0.13
C ALA A 143 -7.54 -12.94 0.40
N ASP A 144 -8.43 -12.02 0.75
CA ASP A 144 -9.84 -12.30 1.02
C ASP A 144 -10.55 -12.87 -0.22
N GLY A 145 -10.35 -12.25 -1.38
CA GLY A 145 -10.93 -12.73 -2.63
C GLY A 145 -10.36 -14.08 -3.07
N LEU A 146 -9.09 -14.35 -2.81
CA LEU A 146 -8.46 -15.65 -3.07
C LEU A 146 -9.05 -16.73 -2.16
N LEU A 147 -9.22 -16.44 -0.86
CA LEU A 147 -9.82 -17.34 0.11
C LEU A 147 -11.28 -17.65 -0.24
N MET A 148 -12.07 -16.65 -0.60
CA MET A 148 -13.44 -16.83 -1.08
C MET A 148 -13.49 -17.65 -2.37
N GLY A 149 -12.60 -17.37 -3.32
CA GLY A 149 -12.49 -18.14 -4.57
C GLY A 149 -12.24 -19.62 -4.32
N PHE A 150 -11.27 -19.97 -3.49
CA PHE A 150 -10.98 -21.36 -3.15
C PHE A 150 -12.11 -22.03 -2.36
N THR A 151 -12.66 -21.33 -1.36
CA THR A 151 -13.63 -21.95 -0.45
C THR A 151 -15.01 -22.04 -1.06
N GLN A 152 -15.51 -21.00 -1.72
CA GLN A 152 -16.90 -20.94 -2.20
C GLN A 152 -17.04 -21.35 -3.67
N LEU A 153 -16.13 -20.93 -4.55
CA LEU A 153 -16.24 -21.26 -5.97
C LEU A 153 -16.04 -22.76 -6.22
N PHE A 154 -14.95 -23.34 -5.67
CA PHE A 154 -14.67 -24.77 -5.87
C PHE A 154 -15.72 -25.64 -5.20
N SER A 155 -16.05 -25.37 -3.92
CA SER A 155 -17.08 -26.15 -3.22
C SER A 155 -18.44 -25.97 -3.88
N GLY A 156 -18.80 -24.74 -4.32
CA GLY A 156 -20.05 -24.46 -5.00
C GLY A 156 -20.20 -25.20 -6.33
N VAL A 157 -19.15 -25.20 -7.18
CA VAL A 157 -19.15 -25.93 -8.44
C VAL A 157 -19.26 -27.43 -8.20
N LEU A 158 -18.50 -27.97 -7.24
CA LEU A 158 -18.58 -29.40 -6.87
C LEU A 158 -19.95 -29.76 -6.33
N THR A 159 -20.58 -28.89 -5.52
CA THR A 159 -21.92 -29.09 -5.01
C THR A 159 -22.96 -29.12 -6.13
N ILE A 160 -22.91 -28.19 -7.09
CA ILE A 160 -23.82 -28.18 -8.24
C ILE A 160 -23.66 -29.47 -9.06
N LEU A 161 -22.44 -29.84 -9.44
CA LEU A 161 -22.18 -31.04 -10.25
C LEU A 161 -22.54 -32.33 -9.48
N GLY A 162 -22.15 -32.41 -8.22
CA GLY A 162 -22.46 -33.55 -7.36
C GLY A 162 -23.95 -33.72 -7.14
N THR A 163 -24.67 -32.64 -6.78
CA THR A 163 -26.13 -32.67 -6.58
C THR A 163 -26.84 -33.11 -7.86
N LEU A 164 -26.44 -32.57 -9.02
CA LEU A 164 -27.02 -32.95 -10.30
C LEU A 164 -26.81 -34.43 -10.59
N LEU A 165 -25.59 -34.96 -10.35
CA LEU A 165 -25.29 -36.38 -10.53
C LEU A 165 -26.16 -37.27 -9.64
N PHE A 166 -26.27 -36.94 -8.35
CA PHE A 166 -27.10 -37.72 -7.41
C PHE A 166 -28.58 -37.62 -7.75
N MET A 167 -29.11 -36.47 -8.17
CA MET A 167 -30.50 -36.32 -8.60
C MET A 167 -30.79 -37.16 -9.87
N LEU A 168 -29.90 -37.16 -10.87
CA LEU A 168 -30.06 -37.93 -12.09
C LEU A 168 -30.10 -39.45 -11.80
N GLN A 169 -29.33 -39.92 -10.83
CA GLN A 169 -29.35 -41.33 -10.40
C GLN A 169 -30.66 -41.73 -9.73
N GLN A 170 -31.34 -40.80 -9.08
CA GLN A 170 -32.59 -41.06 -8.38
C GLN A 170 -33.82 -41.03 -9.31
N ASN A 171 -34.02 -39.93 -10.05
CA ASN A 171 -35.14 -39.79 -11.00
C ASN A 171 -34.91 -38.65 -12.00
N VAL A 172 -34.84 -38.99 -13.28
CA VAL A 172 -34.55 -38.03 -14.37
C VAL A 172 -35.65 -36.96 -14.56
N PRO A 173 -36.96 -37.29 -14.61
CA PRO A 173 -38.05 -36.31 -14.76
C PRO A 173 -38.08 -35.24 -13.71
N ILE A 174 -37.92 -35.58 -12.42
CA ILE A 174 -37.89 -34.62 -11.35
C ILE A 174 -36.64 -33.74 -11.42
N THR A 175 -35.50 -34.30 -11.79
CA THR A 175 -34.25 -33.57 -12.01
C THR A 175 -34.41 -32.52 -13.11
N LEU A 176 -35.11 -32.84 -14.21
CA LEU A 176 -35.38 -31.86 -15.28
C LEU A 176 -36.19 -30.68 -14.81
N VAL A 177 -37.17 -30.87 -13.90
CA VAL A 177 -37.95 -29.77 -13.31
C VAL A 177 -37.02 -28.80 -12.59
N VAL A 178 -36.08 -29.29 -11.76
CA VAL A 178 -35.12 -28.47 -11.04
C VAL A 178 -34.22 -27.71 -12.01
N VAL A 179 -33.65 -28.40 -12.98
CA VAL A 179 -32.70 -27.82 -13.96
C VAL A 179 -33.38 -26.76 -14.85
N CYS A 180 -34.64 -26.97 -15.25
CA CYS A 180 -35.37 -26.01 -16.09
C CYS A 180 -35.80 -24.74 -15.36
N ILE A 181 -36.12 -24.83 -14.05
CA ILE A 181 -36.61 -23.66 -13.29
C ILE A 181 -35.43 -22.87 -12.70
N THR A 182 -34.34 -23.51 -12.32
CA THR A 182 -33.19 -22.83 -11.66
C THR A 182 -32.60 -21.64 -12.46
N PRO A 183 -32.49 -21.67 -13.81
CA PRO A 183 -32.00 -20.52 -14.55
C PRO A 183 -32.81 -19.24 -14.31
N LEU A 184 -34.09 -19.34 -13.95
CA LEU A 184 -34.91 -18.18 -13.58
C LEU A 184 -34.33 -17.46 -12.34
N SER A 185 -33.77 -18.16 -11.39
CA SER A 185 -33.08 -17.59 -10.23
C SER A 185 -31.87 -16.75 -10.66
N LEU A 186 -31.07 -17.24 -11.63
CA LEU A 186 -29.92 -16.51 -12.17
C LEU A 186 -30.34 -15.22 -12.90
N VAL A 187 -31.43 -15.27 -13.67
CA VAL A 187 -31.95 -14.10 -14.37
C VAL A 187 -32.38 -13.01 -13.38
N VAL A 188 -33.14 -13.39 -12.35
CA VAL A 188 -33.60 -12.48 -11.29
C VAL A 188 -32.40 -11.92 -10.51
N ALA A 189 -31.48 -12.77 -10.09
CA ALA A 189 -30.26 -12.35 -9.38
C ALA A 189 -29.42 -11.39 -10.21
N SER A 190 -29.19 -11.69 -11.50
CA SER A 190 -28.42 -10.85 -12.42
C SER A 190 -29.07 -9.48 -12.65
N PHE A 191 -30.41 -9.44 -12.79
CA PHE A 191 -31.14 -8.18 -12.94
C PHE A 191 -30.98 -7.28 -11.72
N LEU A 192 -31.18 -7.84 -10.51
CA LEU A 192 -31.04 -7.10 -9.26
C LEU A 192 -29.59 -6.67 -9.01
N ALA A 193 -28.61 -7.57 -9.26
CA ALA A 193 -27.20 -7.26 -9.13
C ALA A 193 -26.76 -6.09 -10.04
N LYS A 194 -27.20 -6.05 -11.29
CA LYS A 194 -26.90 -4.93 -12.20
C LYS A 194 -27.46 -3.60 -11.71
N ARG A 195 -28.68 -3.61 -11.15
CA ARG A 195 -29.32 -2.41 -10.58
C ARG A 195 -28.59 -1.96 -9.30
N SER A 196 -28.34 -2.88 -8.40
CA SER A 196 -27.61 -2.63 -7.16
C SER A 196 -26.21 -2.07 -7.44
N TYR A 197 -25.46 -2.67 -8.37
CA TYR A 197 -24.12 -2.22 -8.77
C TYR A 197 -24.12 -0.74 -9.25
N LYS A 198 -25.09 -0.35 -10.08
CA LYS A 198 -25.19 1.04 -10.54
C LYS A 198 -25.34 2.03 -9.38
N TYR A 199 -26.18 1.70 -8.39
CA TYR A 199 -26.39 2.58 -7.23
C TYR A 199 -25.21 2.56 -6.27
N PHE A 200 -24.54 1.42 -6.06
CA PHE A 200 -23.31 1.36 -5.27
C PHE A 200 -22.17 2.17 -5.91
N GLN A 201 -22.08 2.17 -7.23
CA GLN A 201 -21.11 3.01 -7.93
C GLN A 201 -21.39 4.49 -7.69
N SER A 202 -22.66 4.92 -7.83
CA SER A 202 -23.06 6.30 -7.52
C SER A 202 -22.81 6.65 -6.06
N GLN A 203 -23.14 5.76 -5.13
CA GLN A 203 -22.87 5.93 -3.69
C GLN A 203 -21.36 6.11 -3.42
N SER A 204 -20.52 5.29 -4.05
CA SER A 204 -19.06 5.39 -3.90
C SER A 204 -18.53 6.75 -4.39
N THR A 205 -19.07 7.26 -5.50
CA THR A 205 -18.69 8.59 -6.03
C THR A 205 -19.07 9.70 -5.06
N VAL A 206 -20.34 9.73 -4.63
CA VAL A 206 -20.83 10.78 -3.71
C VAL A 206 -20.15 10.69 -2.34
N ARG A 207 -19.84 9.47 -1.87
CA ARG A 207 -19.06 9.28 -0.64
C ARG A 207 -17.64 9.84 -0.78
N GLY A 208 -17.03 9.69 -1.96
CA GLY A 208 -15.74 10.31 -2.26
C GLY A 208 -15.80 11.85 -2.20
N GLU A 209 -16.86 12.46 -2.76
CA GLU A 209 -17.11 13.90 -2.67
C GLU A 209 -17.28 14.34 -1.20
N GLN A 210 -18.08 13.61 -0.42
CA GLN A 210 -18.27 13.90 1.00
C GLN A 210 -16.95 13.81 1.78
N THR A 211 -16.15 12.77 1.54
CA THR A 211 -14.86 12.58 2.22
C THR A 211 -13.89 13.73 1.88
N ALA A 212 -13.83 14.15 0.62
CA ALA A 212 -12.99 15.28 0.19
C ALA A 212 -13.42 16.58 0.88
N LEU A 213 -14.73 16.85 0.92
CA LEU A 213 -15.28 18.03 1.60
C LEU A 213 -14.98 18.03 3.10
N VAL A 214 -15.15 16.89 3.78
CA VAL A 214 -14.84 16.76 5.23
C VAL A 214 -13.35 16.99 5.49
N ASN A 215 -12.46 16.40 4.68
CA ASN A 215 -11.03 16.63 4.82
C ASN A 215 -10.66 18.09 4.62
N GLU A 216 -11.19 18.75 3.60
CA GLU A 216 -10.98 20.19 3.34
C GLU A 216 -11.44 21.03 4.53
N MET A 217 -12.61 20.73 5.10
CA MET A 217 -13.13 21.45 6.27
C MET A 217 -12.28 21.23 7.52
N ILE A 218 -11.80 19.99 7.76
CA ILE A 218 -10.95 19.68 8.92
C ILE A 218 -9.58 20.38 8.79
N GLU A 219 -8.94 20.29 7.62
CA GLU A 219 -7.66 20.95 7.37
C GLU A 219 -7.78 22.48 7.43
N GLY A 220 -8.89 23.02 6.88
CA GLY A 220 -9.21 24.45 6.87
C GLY A 220 -9.94 24.98 8.10
N GLN A 221 -10.17 24.18 9.16
CA GLN A 221 -11.06 24.55 10.28
C GLN A 221 -10.72 25.90 10.91
N LYS A 222 -9.42 26.21 11.07
CA LYS A 222 -8.98 27.50 11.61
C LYS A 222 -9.41 28.68 10.72
N VAL A 223 -9.40 28.49 9.40
CA VAL A 223 -9.81 29.49 8.42
C VAL A 223 -11.32 29.65 8.43
N VAL A 224 -12.06 28.54 8.44
CA VAL A 224 -13.54 28.54 8.54
C VAL A 224 -13.99 29.34 9.75
N GLN A 225 -13.41 29.08 10.94
CA GLN A 225 -13.73 29.78 12.17
C GLN A 225 -13.29 31.28 12.15
N ALA A 226 -12.09 31.54 11.59
CA ALA A 226 -11.59 32.91 11.53
C ALA A 226 -12.46 33.85 10.66
N PHE A 227 -13.13 33.28 9.65
CA PHE A 227 -13.99 34.01 8.73
C PHE A 227 -15.50 33.84 9.02
N GLY A 228 -15.89 33.05 10.03
CA GLY A 228 -17.28 32.83 10.42
C GLY A 228 -18.10 32.09 9.35
N HIS A 229 -17.48 31.15 8.62
CA HIS A 229 -18.10 30.41 7.51
C HIS A 229 -18.67 29.04 7.93
N GLU A 230 -18.94 28.82 9.23
CA GLU A 230 -19.44 27.54 9.75
C GLU A 230 -20.81 27.17 9.16
N ALA A 231 -21.71 28.16 9.02
CA ALA A 231 -23.06 27.92 8.50
C ALA A 231 -23.03 27.47 7.02
N GLN A 232 -22.20 28.12 6.18
CA GLN A 232 -22.03 27.77 4.78
C GLN A 232 -21.37 26.38 4.61
N SER A 233 -20.43 26.06 5.51
CA SER A 233 -19.78 24.75 5.53
C SER A 233 -20.76 23.63 5.89
N LEU A 234 -21.66 23.87 6.83
CA LEU A 234 -22.74 22.92 7.18
C LEU A 234 -23.73 22.74 6.04
N GLU A 235 -24.15 23.84 5.38
CA GLU A 235 -25.06 23.77 4.23
C GLU A 235 -24.47 22.95 3.07
N ALA A 236 -23.17 23.16 2.75
CA ALA A 236 -22.48 22.38 1.74
C ALA A 236 -22.38 20.89 2.11
N PHE A 237 -22.13 20.59 3.39
CA PHE A 237 -22.11 19.22 3.89
C PHE A 237 -23.50 18.58 3.80
N ASP A 238 -24.57 19.28 4.21
CA ASP A 238 -25.94 18.76 4.20
C ASP A 238 -26.43 18.47 2.78
N GLU A 239 -26.05 19.29 1.78
CA GLU A 239 -26.35 19.02 0.37
C GLU A 239 -25.73 17.69 -0.09
N VAL A 240 -24.41 17.52 0.13
CA VAL A 240 -23.70 16.31 -0.28
C VAL A 240 -24.20 15.08 0.50
N ASN A 241 -24.47 15.24 1.80
CA ASN A 241 -24.98 14.19 2.67
C ASN A 241 -26.40 13.76 2.27
N GLY A 242 -27.26 14.70 1.88
CA GLY A 242 -28.61 14.41 1.33
C GLY A 242 -28.53 13.59 0.04
N ARG A 243 -27.66 13.97 -0.90
CA ARG A 243 -27.41 13.17 -2.11
C ARG A 243 -26.88 11.78 -1.78
N LEU A 244 -25.99 11.66 -0.79
CA LEU A 244 -25.45 10.37 -0.34
C LEU A 244 -26.54 9.49 0.27
N GLN A 245 -27.43 10.07 1.08
CA GLN A 245 -28.59 9.38 1.65
C GLN A 245 -29.48 8.78 0.56
N ASP A 246 -29.84 9.56 -0.46
CA ASP A 246 -30.72 9.12 -1.54
C ASP A 246 -30.14 7.95 -2.35
N VAL A 247 -28.85 8.05 -2.73
CA VAL A 247 -28.22 6.98 -3.50
C VAL A 247 -27.96 5.75 -2.63
N SER A 248 -27.66 5.93 -1.33
CA SER A 248 -27.46 4.84 -0.37
C SER A 248 -28.74 4.06 -0.12
N LEU A 249 -29.87 4.75 0.07
CA LEU A 249 -31.18 4.10 0.20
C LEU A 249 -31.50 3.21 -0.99
N LYS A 250 -31.29 3.72 -2.22
CA LYS A 250 -31.52 2.93 -3.45
C LYS A 250 -30.55 1.75 -3.56
N ALA A 251 -29.27 1.95 -3.23
CA ALA A 251 -28.27 0.89 -3.26
C ALA A 251 -28.62 -0.25 -2.28
N ILE A 252 -28.94 0.10 -1.03
CA ILE A 252 -29.34 -0.85 0.01
C ILE A 252 -30.64 -1.55 -0.35
N PHE A 253 -31.65 -0.82 -0.85
CA PHE A 253 -32.93 -1.40 -1.24
C PHE A 253 -32.76 -2.50 -2.30
N PHE A 254 -32.07 -2.21 -3.43
CA PHE A 254 -31.85 -3.22 -4.46
C PHE A 254 -30.95 -4.36 -4.01
N SER A 255 -29.96 -4.09 -3.18
CA SER A 255 -29.09 -5.12 -2.59
C SER A 255 -29.87 -6.04 -1.67
N SER A 256 -30.70 -5.47 -0.78
CA SER A 256 -31.51 -6.23 0.18
C SER A 256 -32.61 -7.05 -0.49
N MET A 257 -33.11 -6.61 -1.65
CA MET A 257 -34.10 -7.37 -2.43
C MET A 257 -33.54 -8.64 -3.09
N THR A 258 -32.21 -8.76 -3.22
CA THR A 258 -31.60 -9.91 -3.91
C THR A 258 -31.92 -11.23 -3.20
N ASN A 259 -31.73 -11.29 -1.87
CA ASN A 259 -32.00 -12.51 -1.11
C ASN A 259 -33.48 -12.91 -1.07
N PRO A 260 -34.44 -12.01 -0.77
CA PRO A 260 -35.88 -12.36 -0.83
C PRO A 260 -36.32 -12.81 -2.22
N ALA A 261 -35.88 -12.12 -3.28
CA ALA A 261 -36.27 -12.46 -4.64
C ALA A 261 -35.72 -13.82 -5.09
N THR A 262 -34.46 -14.10 -4.81
CA THR A 262 -33.86 -15.43 -5.13
C THR A 262 -34.49 -16.54 -4.28
N ARG A 263 -34.78 -16.29 -3.00
CA ARG A 263 -35.53 -17.26 -2.16
C ARG A 263 -36.94 -17.51 -2.68
N PHE A 264 -37.63 -16.48 -3.20
CA PHE A 264 -38.93 -16.67 -3.81
C PHE A 264 -38.88 -17.62 -5.01
N VAL A 265 -37.90 -17.43 -5.90
CA VAL A 265 -37.69 -18.34 -7.04
C VAL A 265 -37.31 -19.74 -6.57
N ASN A 266 -36.44 -19.88 -5.57
CA ASN A 266 -36.07 -21.18 -5.02
C ASN A 266 -37.27 -21.89 -4.41
N ASN A 267 -38.17 -21.15 -3.76
CA ASN A 267 -39.40 -21.74 -3.26
C ASN A 267 -40.38 -22.19 -4.38
N ILE A 268 -40.37 -21.52 -5.53
CA ILE A 268 -41.09 -22.02 -6.72
C ILE A 268 -40.47 -23.34 -7.21
N VAL A 269 -39.13 -23.43 -7.27
CA VAL A 269 -38.44 -24.71 -7.59
C VAL A 269 -38.84 -25.80 -6.61
N TYR A 270 -38.80 -25.49 -5.30
CA TYR A 270 -39.16 -26.41 -4.22
C TYR A 270 -40.62 -26.88 -4.31
N ALA A 271 -41.55 -25.95 -4.56
CA ALA A 271 -42.96 -26.27 -4.77
C ALA A 271 -43.20 -27.11 -6.03
N GLY A 272 -42.48 -26.81 -7.14
CA GLY A 272 -42.54 -27.59 -8.36
C GLY A 272 -42.03 -29.04 -8.16
N VAL A 273 -40.91 -29.18 -7.46
CA VAL A 273 -40.41 -30.52 -7.08
C VAL A 273 -41.36 -31.25 -6.18
N GLY A 274 -41.95 -30.56 -5.17
CA GLY A 274 -42.97 -31.11 -4.26
C GLY A 274 -44.21 -31.60 -5.00
N LEU A 275 -44.74 -30.78 -5.93
CA LEU A 275 -45.93 -31.13 -6.71
C LEU A 275 -45.67 -32.33 -7.63
N VAL A 276 -44.61 -32.24 -8.47
CA VAL A 276 -44.28 -33.32 -9.43
C VAL A 276 -43.87 -34.59 -8.68
N GLY A 277 -43.05 -34.46 -7.63
CA GLY A 277 -42.62 -35.58 -6.81
C GLY A 277 -43.79 -36.26 -6.06
N ALA A 278 -44.77 -35.46 -5.54
CA ALA A 278 -45.96 -36.03 -4.93
C ALA A 278 -46.83 -36.82 -5.94
N ILE A 279 -46.99 -36.32 -7.17
CA ILE A 279 -47.69 -37.06 -8.25
C ILE A 279 -46.98 -38.39 -8.54
N TYR A 280 -45.66 -38.39 -8.64
CA TYR A 280 -44.86 -39.59 -8.85
C TYR A 280 -44.94 -40.54 -7.64
N ALA A 281 -44.98 -40.05 -6.42
CA ALA A 281 -45.09 -40.86 -5.23
C ALA A 281 -46.46 -41.53 -5.13
N VAL A 282 -47.56 -40.79 -5.42
CA VAL A 282 -48.92 -41.37 -5.48
C VAL A 282 -49.06 -42.41 -6.58
N ALA A 283 -48.39 -42.20 -7.70
CA ALA A 283 -48.34 -43.16 -8.81
C ALA A 283 -47.44 -44.37 -8.50
N GLY A 284 -46.75 -44.44 -7.37
CA GLY A 284 -45.84 -45.52 -6.99
C GLY A 284 -44.49 -45.51 -7.68
N GLY A 285 -44.15 -44.39 -8.35
CA GLY A 285 -42.91 -44.25 -9.07
C GLY A 285 -41.70 -43.85 -8.21
N ILE A 286 -41.94 -43.25 -7.02
CA ILE A 286 -40.92 -42.94 -6.00
C ILE A 286 -41.48 -43.15 -4.60
N THR A 287 -40.58 -43.33 -3.61
CA THR A 287 -40.99 -43.38 -2.18
C THR A 287 -41.15 -42.00 -1.58
N ILE A 288 -41.76 -41.91 -0.39
CA ILE A 288 -41.82 -40.63 0.36
C ILE A 288 -40.43 -40.18 0.81
N GLY A 289 -39.57 -41.13 1.19
CA GLY A 289 -38.16 -40.82 1.48
C GLY A 289 -37.42 -40.26 0.27
N GLN A 290 -37.61 -40.83 -0.93
CA GLN A 290 -37.06 -40.29 -2.17
C GLN A 290 -37.57 -38.88 -2.48
N LEU A 291 -38.87 -38.57 -2.23
CA LEU A 291 -39.39 -37.21 -2.35
C LEU A 291 -38.66 -36.25 -1.40
N SER A 292 -38.42 -36.66 -0.15
CA SER A 292 -37.69 -35.87 0.83
C SER A 292 -36.23 -35.62 0.35
N ILE A 293 -35.55 -36.60 -0.26
CA ILE A 293 -34.22 -36.43 -0.84
C ILE A 293 -34.24 -35.36 -1.93
N PHE A 294 -35.20 -35.40 -2.87
CA PHE A 294 -35.30 -34.42 -3.96
C PHE A 294 -35.57 -32.99 -3.42
N LEU A 295 -36.38 -32.82 -2.40
CA LEU A 295 -36.62 -31.52 -1.78
C LEU A 295 -35.37 -30.95 -1.14
N ASN A 296 -34.55 -31.79 -0.50
CA ASN A 296 -33.24 -31.37 0.05
C ASN A 296 -32.25 -31.03 -1.08
N TYR A 297 -32.18 -31.85 -2.12
CA TYR A 297 -31.29 -31.60 -3.25
C TYR A 297 -31.67 -30.35 -4.03
N ALA A 298 -32.97 -30.05 -4.20
CA ALA A 298 -33.41 -28.80 -4.82
C ALA A 298 -32.86 -27.57 -4.07
N ASN A 299 -32.86 -27.58 -2.74
CA ASN A 299 -32.26 -26.53 -1.94
C ASN A 299 -30.73 -26.50 -2.06
N GLN A 300 -30.07 -27.65 -1.99
CA GLN A 300 -28.59 -27.73 -2.11
C GLN A 300 -28.10 -27.34 -3.50
N TYR A 301 -28.84 -27.64 -4.56
CA TYR A 301 -28.53 -27.27 -5.93
C TYR A 301 -28.63 -25.76 -6.18
N THR A 302 -29.65 -25.11 -5.61
CA THR A 302 -29.90 -23.68 -5.85
C THR A 302 -29.04 -22.75 -5.01
N LYS A 303 -28.57 -23.19 -3.84
CA LYS A 303 -27.77 -22.38 -2.91
C LYS A 303 -26.47 -21.83 -3.51
N PRO A 304 -25.60 -22.61 -4.17
CA PRO A 304 -24.35 -22.10 -4.75
C PRO A 304 -24.54 -21.05 -5.84
N PHE A 305 -25.65 -21.09 -6.59
CA PHE A 305 -25.93 -20.07 -7.63
C PHE A 305 -26.10 -18.67 -7.04
N ASN A 306 -26.66 -18.57 -5.83
CA ASN A 306 -26.79 -17.30 -5.13
C ASN A 306 -25.44 -16.79 -4.61
N GLU A 307 -24.57 -17.70 -4.15
CA GLU A 307 -23.25 -17.38 -3.60
C GLU A 307 -22.24 -17.03 -4.69
N ILE A 308 -22.23 -17.72 -5.83
CA ILE A 308 -21.28 -17.53 -6.93
C ILE A 308 -21.27 -16.08 -7.44
N SER A 309 -22.43 -15.43 -7.50
CA SER A 309 -22.50 -14.02 -7.97
C SER A 309 -21.68 -13.07 -7.07
N GLY A 310 -21.72 -13.25 -5.77
CA GLY A 310 -20.90 -12.50 -4.80
C GLY A 310 -19.41 -12.81 -4.96
N VAL A 311 -19.08 -14.09 -5.04
CA VAL A 311 -17.69 -14.56 -5.19
C VAL A 311 -17.03 -14.03 -6.47
N VAL A 312 -17.77 -13.99 -7.60
CA VAL A 312 -17.24 -13.44 -8.86
C VAL A 312 -16.89 -11.96 -8.70
N THR A 313 -17.71 -11.19 -7.98
CA THR A 313 -17.42 -9.77 -7.74
C THR A 313 -16.19 -9.61 -6.85
N GLU A 314 -16.07 -10.36 -5.76
CA GLU A 314 -14.91 -10.32 -4.88
C GLU A 314 -13.63 -10.78 -5.58
N LEU A 315 -13.72 -11.79 -6.44
CA LEU A 315 -12.60 -12.23 -7.25
C LEU A 315 -12.15 -11.16 -8.26
N GLN A 316 -13.09 -10.42 -8.87
CA GLN A 316 -12.76 -9.29 -9.74
C GLN A 316 -12.06 -8.17 -8.95
N ASN A 317 -12.52 -7.84 -7.73
CA ASN A 317 -11.87 -6.88 -6.85
C ASN A 317 -10.46 -7.35 -6.48
N ALA A 318 -10.32 -8.61 -6.09
CA ALA A 318 -9.03 -9.22 -5.76
C ALA A 318 -8.04 -9.17 -6.93
N LEU A 319 -8.50 -9.45 -8.15
CA LEU A 319 -7.67 -9.34 -9.35
C LEU A 319 -7.26 -7.89 -9.64
N ALA A 320 -8.15 -6.92 -9.43
CA ALA A 320 -7.81 -5.52 -9.59
C ALA A 320 -6.74 -5.06 -8.58
N CYS A 321 -6.85 -5.50 -7.32
CA CYS A 321 -5.86 -5.24 -6.28
C CYS A 321 -4.53 -5.96 -6.60
N ALA A 322 -4.56 -7.22 -7.02
CA ALA A 322 -3.37 -7.95 -7.45
C ALA A 322 -2.65 -7.26 -8.61
N ALA A 323 -3.38 -6.73 -9.60
CA ALA A 323 -2.80 -5.98 -10.71
C ALA A 323 -2.02 -4.75 -10.24
N ARG A 324 -2.55 -3.99 -9.27
CA ARG A 324 -1.87 -2.82 -8.69
C ARG A 324 -0.61 -3.22 -7.91
N VAL A 325 -0.65 -4.34 -7.18
CA VAL A 325 0.54 -4.89 -6.53
C VAL A 325 1.57 -5.33 -7.57
N PHE A 326 1.16 -5.98 -8.66
CA PHE A 326 2.06 -6.37 -9.73
C PHE A 326 2.64 -5.17 -10.48
N GLU A 327 1.90 -4.09 -10.67
CA GLU A 327 2.41 -2.84 -11.21
C GLU A 327 3.57 -2.29 -10.38
N LEU A 328 3.45 -2.32 -9.04
CA LEU A 328 4.55 -1.96 -8.14
C LEU A 328 5.75 -2.91 -8.28
N LEU A 329 5.51 -4.22 -8.40
CA LEU A 329 6.58 -5.22 -8.54
C LEU A 329 7.31 -5.12 -9.89
N ASP A 330 6.63 -4.66 -10.93
CA ASP A 330 7.15 -4.51 -12.29
C ASP A 330 7.77 -3.13 -12.54
N ALA A 331 7.62 -2.18 -11.62
CA ALA A 331 8.25 -0.87 -11.74
C ALA A 331 9.77 -1.03 -11.97
N GLU A 332 10.35 -0.18 -12.77
CA GLU A 332 11.77 -0.23 -13.08
C GLU A 332 12.61 -0.02 -11.81
N ASP A 333 13.63 -0.85 -11.64
CA ASP A 333 14.60 -0.68 -10.56
C ASP A 333 15.51 0.52 -10.86
N GLN A 334 16.14 1.08 -9.82
CA GLN A 334 17.19 2.06 -10.02
C GLN A 334 18.28 1.49 -10.94
N THR A 335 18.92 2.35 -11.72
CA THR A 335 20.01 1.96 -12.63
C THR A 335 20.99 1.04 -11.89
N PRO A 336 21.30 -0.16 -12.41
CA PRO A 336 22.27 -1.05 -11.77
C PRO A 336 23.61 -0.35 -11.55
N GLU A 337 24.35 -0.77 -10.53
CA GLU A 337 25.74 -0.36 -10.37
C GLU A 337 26.59 -0.99 -11.49
N ALA A 338 27.67 -0.32 -11.91
CA ALA A 338 28.59 -0.88 -12.88
C ALA A 338 29.15 -2.21 -12.33
N GLU A 339 29.37 -3.21 -13.21
CA GLU A 339 29.88 -4.54 -12.81
C GLU A 339 31.20 -4.46 -12.04
N ASN A 340 32.04 -3.45 -12.35
CA ASN A 340 33.30 -3.19 -11.70
C ASN A 340 33.28 -1.92 -10.84
N ALA A 341 32.14 -1.55 -10.28
CA ALA A 341 32.01 -0.37 -9.43
C ALA A 341 33.00 -0.42 -8.25
N ALA A 342 33.93 0.53 -8.24
CA ALA A 342 34.95 0.62 -7.22
C ALA A 342 34.38 1.18 -5.91
N ARG A 343 35.05 0.89 -4.80
CA ARG A 343 34.79 1.61 -3.55
C ARG A 343 35.48 2.97 -3.60
N LEU A 344 34.72 4.05 -3.44
CA LEU A 344 35.24 5.40 -3.40
C LEU A 344 36.14 5.60 -2.17
N VAL A 345 37.34 6.16 -2.38
CA VAL A 345 38.20 6.69 -1.32
C VAL A 345 38.17 8.21 -1.44
N PRO A 346 37.36 8.89 -0.61
CA PRO A 346 37.12 10.31 -0.78
C PRO A 346 38.29 11.16 -0.28
N ASP A 347 38.82 12.07 -1.15
CA ASP A 347 39.78 13.13 -0.81
C ASP A 347 39.11 14.49 -0.58
N GLY A 348 37.80 14.59 -0.87
CA GLY A 348 36.99 15.81 -0.74
C GLY A 348 36.96 16.68 -2.01
N ARG A 349 37.62 16.28 -3.13
CA ARG A 349 37.50 16.98 -4.41
C ARG A 349 36.22 16.56 -5.12
N VAL A 350 35.46 17.54 -5.66
CA VAL A 350 34.26 17.31 -6.46
C VAL A 350 34.36 18.11 -7.75
N GLN A 351 34.18 17.44 -8.89
CA GLN A 351 34.19 18.05 -10.21
C GLN A 351 32.89 17.76 -10.94
N ILE A 352 32.27 18.81 -11.46
CA ILE A 352 31.04 18.74 -12.25
C ILE A 352 31.39 19.27 -13.63
N GLU A 353 31.17 18.48 -14.67
CA GLU A 353 31.56 18.79 -16.04
C GLU A 353 30.34 18.75 -16.95
N ASP A 354 29.90 19.91 -17.41
CA ASP A 354 28.81 20.12 -18.39
C ASP A 354 27.53 19.33 -18.05
N VAL A 355 27.15 19.33 -16.77
CA VAL A 355 26.01 18.55 -16.29
C VAL A 355 24.72 19.16 -16.74
N SER A 356 23.86 18.32 -17.31
CA SER A 356 22.48 18.63 -17.66
C SER A 356 21.53 17.63 -17.02
N PHE A 357 20.40 18.15 -16.51
CA PHE A 357 19.40 17.33 -15.82
C PHE A 357 17.98 17.87 -15.95
N ARG A 358 17.01 16.96 -16.02
CA ARG A 358 15.59 17.22 -16.05
C ARG A 358 14.81 16.11 -15.33
N TYR A 359 13.81 16.47 -14.55
CA TYR A 359 12.87 15.50 -13.95
C TYR A 359 11.83 15.01 -14.97
N LEU A 360 11.38 15.91 -15.85
CA LEU A 360 10.42 15.63 -16.92
C LEU A 360 11.08 15.87 -18.28
N PRO A 361 10.82 15.02 -19.30
CA PRO A 361 11.44 15.14 -20.62
C PRO A 361 11.31 16.53 -21.26
N ASP A 362 10.19 17.21 -21.04
CA ASP A 362 9.85 18.49 -21.67
C ASP A 362 10.24 19.73 -20.85
N ARG A 363 10.86 19.54 -19.65
CA ARG A 363 11.24 20.66 -18.77
C ARG A 363 12.67 20.53 -18.31
N PRO A 364 13.64 21.11 -19.06
CA PRO A 364 15.02 21.19 -18.59
C PRO A 364 15.07 21.99 -17.29
N LEU A 365 15.90 21.54 -16.34
CA LEU A 365 16.07 22.21 -15.04
C LEU A 365 17.51 22.64 -14.81
N ILE A 366 18.48 21.82 -15.16
CA ILE A 366 19.91 22.14 -15.10
C ILE A 366 20.49 21.97 -16.49
N GLU A 367 21.25 22.96 -16.99
CA GLU A 367 21.86 22.95 -18.31
C GLU A 367 23.30 23.48 -18.25
N GLY A 368 24.26 22.64 -18.66
CA GLY A 368 25.65 23.04 -18.82
C GLY A 368 26.34 23.45 -17.50
N LEU A 369 25.96 22.84 -16.37
CA LEU A 369 26.51 23.19 -15.07
C LEU A 369 27.93 22.60 -14.93
N SER A 370 28.90 23.49 -14.69
CA SER A 370 30.32 23.12 -14.49
C SER A 370 30.87 23.77 -13.23
N LEU A 371 31.62 22.97 -12.43
CA LEU A 371 32.15 23.38 -11.14
C LEU A 371 33.34 22.52 -10.75
N ASP A 372 34.42 23.12 -10.24
CA ASP A 372 35.59 22.41 -9.64
C ASP A 372 35.75 22.84 -8.19
N VAL A 373 35.49 21.92 -7.26
CA VAL A 373 35.57 22.12 -5.81
C VAL A 373 36.82 21.44 -5.27
N LYS A 374 37.66 22.19 -4.60
CA LYS A 374 38.86 21.69 -3.95
C LYS A 374 38.55 21.08 -2.57
N PRO A 375 39.38 20.12 -2.11
CA PRO A 375 39.24 19.58 -0.75
C PRO A 375 39.17 20.65 0.33
N GLY A 376 38.23 20.52 1.26
CA GLY A 376 38.06 21.42 2.40
C GLY A 376 37.36 22.74 2.11
N GLN A 377 36.94 23.03 0.86
CA GLN A 377 36.20 24.25 0.54
C GLN A 377 34.76 24.21 1.02
N ARG A 378 34.28 25.39 1.45
CA ARG A 378 32.86 25.63 1.79
C ARG A 378 32.20 26.31 0.60
N ILE A 379 31.20 25.65 0.04
CA ILE A 379 30.45 26.12 -1.12
C ILE A 379 29.03 26.51 -0.66
N ALA A 380 28.70 27.80 -0.73
CA ALA A 380 27.34 28.28 -0.51
C ALA A 380 26.57 28.28 -1.84
N ILE A 381 25.42 27.63 -1.88
CA ILE A 381 24.52 27.58 -3.03
C ILE A 381 23.37 28.54 -2.76
N VAL A 382 23.28 29.62 -3.52
CA VAL A 382 22.27 30.68 -3.37
C VAL A 382 21.46 30.85 -4.66
N GLY A 383 20.22 31.31 -4.54
CA GLY A 383 19.34 31.56 -5.69
C GLY A 383 17.86 31.47 -5.31
N PRO A 384 16.96 31.93 -6.18
CA PRO A 384 15.53 31.90 -5.93
C PRO A 384 14.99 30.46 -5.77
N THR A 385 13.77 30.35 -5.23
CA THR A 385 13.08 29.05 -5.12
C THR A 385 12.88 28.45 -6.53
N GLY A 386 13.12 27.15 -6.68
CA GLY A 386 12.96 26.45 -7.95
C GLY A 386 14.15 26.54 -8.92
N CYS A 387 15.25 27.25 -8.59
CA CYS A 387 16.42 27.37 -9.47
C CYS A 387 17.32 26.10 -9.54
N GLY A 388 17.00 25.02 -8.80
CA GLY A 388 17.73 23.75 -8.88
C GLY A 388 18.70 23.44 -7.74
N LYS A 389 18.71 24.20 -6.62
CA LYS A 389 19.61 23.98 -5.46
C LYS A 389 19.51 22.55 -4.90
N THR A 390 18.32 22.14 -4.52
CA THR A 390 18.06 20.78 -4.00
C THR A 390 18.32 19.70 -5.04
N THR A 391 18.09 20.02 -6.33
CA THR A 391 18.40 19.10 -7.44
C THR A 391 19.89 18.84 -7.55
N LEU A 392 20.73 19.88 -7.42
CA LEU A 392 22.19 19.71 -7.41
C LEU A 392 22.63 18.76 -6.27
N ILE A 393 22.06 18.92 -5.07
CA ILE A 393 22.32 18.01 -3.95
C ILE A 393 21.91 16.57 -4.28
N ASN A 394 20.73 16.39 -4.87
CA ASN A 394 20.24 15.06 -5.27
C ASN A 394 21.16 14.39 -6.31
N LEU A 395 21.74 15.16 -7.20
CA LEU A 395 22.71 14.67 -8.18
C LEU A 395 24.05 14.29 -7.54
N LEU A 396 24.58 15.09 -6.60
CA LEU A 396 25.81 14.79 -5.85
C LEU A 396 25.69 13.47 -5.07
N MET A 397 24.51 13.20 -4.48
CA MET A 397 24.21 11.96 -3.76
C MET A 397 23.83 10.79 -4.68
N ARG A 398 23.77 11.03 -5.99
CA ARG A 398 23.30 10.06 -6.99
C ARG A 398 21.95 9.47 -6.58
N PHE A 399 21.01 10.33 -6.11
CA PHE A 399 19.60 9.96 -5.98
C PHE A 399 18.93 9.94 -7.35
N TYR A 400 19.48 10.73 -8.29
CA TYR A 400 19.16 10.77 -9.70
C TYR A 400 20.44 10.71 -10.50
N ASP A 401 20.44 10.02 -11.63
CA ASP A 401 21.54 10.04 -12.58
C ASP A 401 21.39 11.24 -13.51
N VAL A 402 22.52 11.85 -13.92
CA VAL A 402 22.54 13.00 -14.86
C VAL A 402 22.09 12.59 -16.26
N ASN A 403 21.44 13.49 -16.99
CA ASN A 403 21.07 13.25 -18.39
C ASN A 403 22.22 13.53 -19.37
N GLY A 404 23.17 14.38 -19.00
CA GLY A 404 24.36 14.73 -19.75
C GLY A 404 25.48 15.18 -18.84
N GLY A 405 26.72 15.13 -19.32
CA GLY A 405 27.90 15.49 -18.54
C GLY A 405 28.34 14.43 -17.54
N SER A 406 29.17 14.81 -16.58
CA SER A 406 29.70 13.93 -15.55
C SER A 406 29.89 14.65 -14.21
N ILE A 407 29.69 13.88 -13.11
CA ILE A 407 30.05 14.31 -11.75
C ILE A 407 31.16 13.36 -11.28
N LYS A 408 32.29 13.91 -10.89
CA LYS A 408 33.45 13.15 -10.40
C LYS A 408 33.72 13.51 -8.95
N VAL A 409 33.93 12.51 -8.12
CA VAL A 409 34.37 12.66 -6.73
C VAL A 409 35.74 12.01 -6.63
N SER A 410 36.73 12.77 -6.14
CA SER A 410 38.12 12.30 -6.07
C SER A 410 38.67 11.76 -7.41
N GLY A 411 38.29 12.43 -8.52
CA GLY A 411 38.68 12.08 -9.87
C GLY A 411 37.91 10.91 -10.52
N THR A 412 37.04 10.22 -9.80
CA THR A 412 36.25 9.09 -10.32
C THR A 412 34.79 9.50 -10.54
N ASP A 413 34.24 9.13 -11.70
CA ASP A 413 32.81 9.37 -11.98
C ASP A 413 31.91 8.64 -10.96
N ILE A 414 30.92 9.34 -10.45
CA ILE A 414 30.02 8.75 -9.46
C ILE A 414 29.23 7.55 -9.99
N ARG A 415 29.17 7.35 -11.31
CA ARG A 415 28.54 6.19 -11.95
C ARG A 415 29.41 4.94 -11.87
N ASP A 416 30.74 5.10 -11.73
CA ASP A 416 31.71 4.00 -11.69
C ASP A 416 32.06 3.55 -10.26
N VAL A 417 31.43 4.15 -9.25
CA VAL A 417 31.59 3.77 -7.85
C VAL A 417 30.28 3.22 -7.26
N THR A 418 30.39 2.41 -6.21
CA THR A 418 29.21 1.91 -5.51
C THR A 418 28.47 3.06 -4.81
N ARG A 419 27.13 3.08 -4.90
CA ARG A 419 26.29 4.09 -4.22
C ARG A 419 26.53 4.11 -2.71
N ALA A 420 26.75 2.95 -2.12
CA ALA A 420 27.03 2.83 -0.69
C ALA A 420 28.32 3.58 -0.31
N SER A 421 29.41 3.45 -1.09
CA SER A 421 30.67 4.16 -0.82
C SER A 421 30.57 5.66 -1.11
N LEU A 422 29.85 6.05 -2.17
CA LEU A 422 29.59 7.46 -2.50
C LEU A 422 28.79 8.14 -1.37
N ARG A 423 27.65 7.57 -1.01
CA ARG A 423 26.77 8.12 0.03
C ARG A 423 27.40 8.11 1.41
N GLY A 424 28.20 7.08 1.71
CA GLY A 424 28.98 7.02 2.96
C GLY A 424 30.10 8.09 3.03
N SER A 425 30.45 8.72 1.92
CA SER A 425 31.43 9.82 1.85
C SER A 425 30.81 11.19 2.19
N TYR A 426 29.49 11.28 2.22
CA TYR A 426 28.76 12.50 2.55
C TYR A 426 28.02 12.40 3.88
N GLY A 427 28.09 13.41 4.71
CA GLY A 427 27.19 13.67 5.84
C GLY A 427 26.08 14.63 5.41
N MET A 428 24.84 14.25 5.57
CA MET A 428 23.71 15.02 5.08
C MET A 428 22.81 15.47 6.22
N VAL A 429 22.58 16.79 6.33
CA VAL A 429 21.59 17.39 7.21
C VAL A 429 20.60 18.15 6.34
N LEU A 430 19.38 17.63 6.26
CA LEU A 430 18.29 18.19 5.45
C LEU A 430 17.46 19.19 6.24
N GLN A 431 16.68 20.00 5.52
CA GLN A 431 15.65 20.88 6.05
C GLN A 431 14.60 20.09 6.84
N ASP A 432 14.09 19.02 6.24
CA ASP A 432 13.15 18.10 6.88
C ASP A 432 13.92 17.10 7.73
N THR A 433 13.84 17.27 9.05
CA THR A 433 14.50 16.40 10.01
C THR A 433 13.70 15.13 10.24
N TRP A 434 14.23 14.01 9.78
CA TRP A 434 13.60 12.70 10.02
C TRP A 434 14.24 11.96 11.19
N LEU A 435 13.41 11.52 12.14
CA LEU A 435 13.79 10.66 13.27
C LEU A 435 12.94 9.40 13.25
N ARG A 436 13.59 8.27 13.49
CA ARG A 436 12.94 6.97 13.64
C ARG A 436 12.28 6.87 15.01
N ALA A 437 11.13 6.22 15.11
CA ALA A 437 10.58 5.77 16.38
C ALA A 437 11.61 4.82 17.07
N GLY A 438 12.04 5.18 18.29
CA GLY A 438 13.10 4.49 19.03
C GLY A 438 13.80 5.43 20.00
N THR A 439 14.86 4.98 20.64
CA THR A 439 15.57 5.79 21.63
C THR A 439 16.38 6.92 20.99
N VAL A 440 16.70 7.96 21.78
CA VAL A 440 17.63 9.02 21.36
C VAL A 440 18.96 8.42 20.93
N ARG A 441 19.49 7.45 21.68
CA ARG A 441 20.73 6.75 21.37
C ARG A 441 20.67 6.06 20.01
N GLU A 442 19.61 5.32 19.72
CA GLU A 442 19.42 4.64 18.43
C GLU A 442 19.33 5.63 17.26
N ASN A 443 18.69 6.77 17.48
CA ASN A 443 18.61 7.82 16.46
C ASN A 443 19.95 8.47 16.15
N ILE A 444 20.79 8.71 17.16
CA ILE A 444 22.15 9.24 16.93
C ILE A 444 23.04 8.18 16.29
N ALA A 445 22.95 6.92 16.77
CA ALA A 445 23.74 5.79 16.27
C ALA A 445 23.24 5.26 14.90
N TYR A 446 22.22 5.86 14.27
CA TYR A 446 21.60 5.34 13.05
C TYR A 446 22.59 5.10 11.90
N GLY A 447 23.61 5.98 11.74
CA GLY A 447 24.67 5.86 10.74
C GLY A 447 25.83 4.94 11.14
N LYS A 448 25.96 4.61 12.45
CA LYS A 448 26.98 3.73 13.04
C LYS A 448 26.35 2.91 14.16
N PRO A 449 25.61 1.82 13.83
CA PRO A 449 24.84 1.05 14.82
C PRO A 449 25.65 0.45 15.95
N ASP A 450 26.95 0.15 15.70
CA ASP A 450 27.87 -0.46 16.66
C ASP A 450 28.60 0.58 17.56
N ALA A 451 28.17 1.86 17.52
CA ALA A 451 28.78 2.91 18.33
C ALA A 451 28.54 2.69 19.82
N SER A 452 29.60 2.85 20.60
CA SER A 452 29.49 2.81 22.08
C SER A 452 28.69 4.01 22.60
N LEU A 453 28.14 3.88 23.82
CA LEU A 453 27.42 5.00 24.45
C LEU A 453 28.34 6.23 24.60
N ASP A 454 29.61 6.03 24.89
CA ASP A 454 30.58 7.14 25.04
C ASP A 454 30.80 7.88 23.72
N GLU A 455 30.86 7.18 22.57
CA GLU A 455 30.93 7.78 21.24
C GLU A 455 29.65 8.58 20.93
N VAL A 456 28.48 8.03 21.24
CA VAL A 456 27.19 8.71 21.07
C VAL A 456 27.12 9.98 21.93
N VAL A 457 27.53 9.91 23.20
CA VAL A 457 27.59 11.06 24.10
C VAL A 457 28.58 12.11 23.62
N ALA A 458 29.75 11.69 23.12
CA ALA A 458 30.74 12.62 22.54
C ALA A 458 30.20 13.35 21.30
N ALA A 459 29.51 12.64 20.41
CA ALA A 459 28.85 13.22 19.23
C ALA A 459 27.73 14.18 19.64
N ALA A 460 26.90 13.82 20.61
CA ALA A 460 25.84 14.69 21.15
C ALA A 460 26.39 15.97 21.81
N LYS A 461 27.49 15.88 22.54
CA LYS A 461 28.20 17.05 23.08
C LYS A 461 28.75 17.95 21.96
N ALA A 462 29.34 17.36 20.94
CA ALA A 462 29.87 18.08 19.79
C ALA A 462 28.78 18.83 19.01
N ALA A 463 27.57 18.28 18.95
CA ALA A 463 26.39 18.86 18.34
C ALA A 463 25.58 19.77 19.30
N HIS A 464 26.05 20.06 20.50
CA HIS A 464 25.33 20.79 21.54
C HIS A 464 23.96 20.18 21.95
N ALA A 465 23.75 18.89 21.72
CA ALA A 465 22.54 18.14 22.03
C ALA A 465 22.53 17.57 23.46
N ASP A 466 23.66 17.19 24.03
CA ASP A 466 23.78 16.51 25.33
C ASP A 466 23.03 17.23 26.46
N SER A 467 23.05 18.56 26.46
CA SER A 467 22.42 19.38 27.53
C SER A 467 20.90 19.25 27.59
N PHE A 468 20.22 19.06 26.45
CA PHE A 468 18.78 18.83 26.46
C PHE A 468 18.45 17.34 26.64
N ILE A 469 19.25 16.44 26.06
CA ILE A 469 19.06 14.98 26.18
C ILE A 469 19.06 14.56 27.65
N ARG A 470 20.01 15.06 28.45
CA ARG A 470 20.08 14.78 29.89
C ARG A 470 18.89 15.29 30.71
N ARG A 471 18.08 16.19 30.15
CA ARG A 471 16.86 16.71 30.79
C ARG A 471 15.61 15.92 30.40
N LEU A 472 15.71 15.02 29.44
CA LEU A 472 14.64 14.09 29.11
C LEU A 472 14.48 13.06 30.24
N PRO A 473 13.29 12.49 30.46
CA PRO A 473 13.02 11.60 31.59
C PRO A 473 13.99 10.43 31.72
N GLU A 474 14.39 9.81 30.60
CA GLU A 474 15.29 8.66 30.54
C GLU A 474 16.62 9.00 29.83
N GLY A 475 16.91 10.29 29.62
CA GLY A 475 18.13 10.76 28.96
C GLY A 475 18.28 10.16 27.54
N TYR A 476 19.41 9.47 27.30
CA TYR A 476 19.70 8.83 26.00
C TYR A 476 18.80 7.63 25.65
N ASP A 477 18.16 7.03 26.65
CA ASP A 477 17.23 5.93 26.44
C ASP A 477 15.77 6.39 26.30
N THR A 478 15.51 7.70 26.36
CA THR A 478 14.19 8.28 26.11
C THR A 478 13.71 7.89 24.72
N VAL A 479 12.50 7.31 24.65
CA VAL A 479 11.87 6.93 23.40
C VAL A 479 11.32 8.16 22.68
N ILE A 480 11.74 8.36 21.45
CA ILE A 480 11.21 9.37 20.53
C ILE A 480 10.02 8.76 19.82
N ALA A 481 8.87 9.46 19.87
CA ALA A 481 7.69 9.07 19.12
C ALA A 481 7.92 9.20 17.59
N GLU A 482 7.04 8.62 16.81
CA GLU A 482 7.07 8.74 15.35
C GLU A 482 7.12 10.24 14.96
N ASP A 483 7.98 10.60 14.02
CA ASP A 483 8.28 11.97 13.60
C ASP A 483 8.74 12.92 14.72
N GLY A 484 9.12 12.40 15.88
CA GLY A 484 9.63 13.20 16.99
C GLY A 484 8.58 14.10 17.61
N GLY A 485 7.32 13.68 17.68
CA GLY A 485 6.21 14.50 18.20
C GLY A 485 6.37 15.00 19.64
N ASN A 486 7.30 14.42 20.41
CA ASN A 486 7.59 14.76 21.81
C ASN A 486 8.82 15.68 21.99
N ILE A 487 9.46 16.13 20.92
CA ILE A 487 10.61 17.06 20.97
C ILE A 487 10.46 18.20 19.97
N SER A 488 11.09 19.36 20.27
CA SER A 488 11.01 20.55 19.41
C SER A 488 11.78 20.39 18.09
N GLN A 489 11.42 21.15 17.07
CA GLN A 489 12.09 21.11 15.76
C GLN A 489 13.60 21.37 15.86
N GLY A 490 14.04 22.33 16.70
CA GLY A 490 15.44 22.57 16.94
C GLY A 490 16.16 21.40 17.63
N GLN A 491 15.49 20.69 18.54
CA GLN A 491 16.03 19.49 19.17
C GLN A 491 16.17 18.35 18.16
N LYS A 492 15.17 18.18 17.27
CA LYS A 492 15.28 17.20 16.15
C LYS A 492 16.51 17.47 15.29
N GLN A 493 16.72 18.74 14.93
CA GLN A 493 17.87 19.14 14.10
C GLN A 493 19.21 18.88 14.80
N LEU A 494 19.32 19.18 16.11
CA LEU A 494 20.52 18.86 16.90
C LEU A 494 20.80 17.35 16.95
N LEU A 495 19.77 16.50 17.01
CA LEU A 495 19.95 15.02 16.93
C LEU A 495 20.41 14.58 15.54
N CYS A 496 19.89 15.16 14.46
CA CYS A 496 20.34 14.89 13.10
C CYS A 496 21.81 15.34 12.91
N ILE A 497 22.22 16.48 13.47
CA ILE A 497 23.61 16.91 13.48
C ILE A 497 24.49 15.93 14.29
N ALA A 498 24.02 15.49 15.46
CA ALA A 498 24.76 14.51 16.28
C ALA A 498 24.97 13.18 15.53
N ARG A 499 23.97 12.73 14.75
CA ARG A 499 24.07 11.56 13.87
C ARG A 499 25.21 11.71 12.86
N VAL A 500 25.34 12.87 12.19
CA VAL A 500 26.42 13.15 11.25
C VAL A 500 27.76 13.29 11.95
N MET A 501 27.78 13.95 13.14
CA MET A 501 28.97 14.09 13.98
C MET A 501 29.57 12.76 14.44
N LEU A 502 28.74 11.72 14.62
CA LEU A 502 29.18 10.39 15.00
C LEU A 502 29.97 9.70 13.87
N CYS A 503 29.56 9.92 12.61
CA CYS A 503 30.19 9.31 11.43
C CYS A 503 31.31 10.18 10.85
N LEU A 504 31.19 11.49 10.92
CA LEU A 504 32.12 12.52 10.43
C LEU A 504 32.77 12.22 9.07
N PRO A 505 32.00 12.08 8.00
CA PRO A 505 32.55 11.85 6.67
C PRO A 505 33.33 13.09 6.14
N PRO A 506 34.19 12.92 5.12
CA PRO A 506 35.03 14.01 4.58
C PRO A 506 34.27 15.10 3.83
N MET A 507 33.04 14.81 3.40
CA MET A 507 32.20 15.77 2.67
C MET A 507 30.86 15.95 3.38
N LEU A 508 30.28 17.15 3.27
CA LEU A 508 29.03 17.51 3.93
C LEU A 508 28.05 18.14 2.96
N ILE A 509 26.78 17.86 3.16
CA ILE A 509 25.66 18.53 2.52
C ILE A 509 24.74 19.06 3.61
N LEU A 510 24.55 20.38 3.64
CA LEU A 510 23.80 21.08 4.68
C LEU A 510 22.69 21.91 4.05
N ASP A 511 21.45 21.70 4.49
CA ASP A 511 20.30 22.53 4.12
C ASP A 511 19.85 23.37 5.32
N GLU A 512 20.01 24.70 5.21
CA GLU A 512 19.89 25.64 6.35
C GLU A 512 18.48 26.21 6.56
N ALA A 513 17.42 25.49 6.34
CA ALA A 513 16.10 26.03 6.65
C ALA A 513 15.78 25.94 8.16
N THR A 514 15.88 27.07 8.87
CA THR A 514 15.66 27.17 10.33
C THR A 514 14.56 28.14 10.71
N SER A 515 13.62 28.43 9.83
CA SER A 515 12.57 29.47 10.00
C SER A 515 11.62 29.29 11.20
N SER A 516 11.69 28.15 11.89
CA SER A 516 10.79 27.78 12.99
C SER A 516 11.50 27.46 14.31
N ILE A 517 12.77 27.92 14.48
CA ILE A 517 13.61 27.58 15.63
C ILE A 517 13.85 28.80 16.49
N ASP A 518 13.83 28.63 17.84
CA ASP A 518 14.16 29.69 18.75
C ASP A 518 15.62 30.14 18.62
N THR A 519 15.90 31.43 18.84
CA THR A 519 17.21 32.05 18.64
C THR A 519 18.34 31.36 19.43
N ARG A 520 18.06 30.88 20.65
CA ARG A 520 19.08 30.23 21.48
C ARG A 520 19.49 28.86 20.92
N THR A 521 18.53 28.07 20.45
CA THR A 521 18.79 26.77 19.80
C THR A 521 19.46 26.99 18.45
N GLU A 522 19.08 28.02 17.74
CA GLU A 522 19.68 28.43 16.48
C GLU A 522 21.19 28.70 16.60
N VAL A 523 21.62 29.49 17.58
CA VAL A 523 23.06 29.74 17.84
C VAL A 523 23.83 28.42 18.08
N ARG A 524 23.22 27.47 18.78
CA ARG A 524 23.82 26.14 18.98
C ARG A 524 23.95 25.35 17.70
N ILE A 525 22.92 25.38 16.85
CA ILE A 525 22.94 24.71 15.54
C ILE A 525 24.05 25.30 14.67
N GLN A 526 24.19 26.62 14.63
CA GLN A 526 25.24 27.29 13.87
C GLN A 526 26.65 26.91 14.38
N ALA A 527 26.84 26.92 15.71
CA ALA A 527 28.12 26.49 16.30
C ALA A 527 28.43 25.02 15.98
N ALA A 528 27.42 24.14 15.96
CA ALA A 528 27.57 22.75 15.58
C ALA A 528 27.91 22.59 14.08
N PHE A 529 27.27 23.34 13.19
CA PHE A 529 27.60 23.36 11.76
C PHE A 529 29.04 23.85 11.52
N ALA A 530 29.42 24.98 12.12
CA ALA A 530 30.78 25.53 11.98
C ALA A 530 31.84 24.50 12.41
N ARG A 531 31.62 23.79 13.53
CA ARG A 531 32.51 22.73 14.01
C ARG A 531 32.55 21.54 13.03
N MET A 532 31.39 21.14 12.52
CA MET A 532 31.27 20.00 11.60
C MET A 532 32.00 20.26 10.26
N MET A 533 31.95 21.50 9.76
CA MET A 533 32.57 21.90 8.49
C MET A 533 34.09 22.07 8.54
N GLN A 534 34.72 22.12 9.71
CA GLN A 534 36.18 22.33 9.81
C GLN A 534 36.96 21.26 9.09
N GLY A 535 37.74 21.68 8.07
CA GLY A 535 38.62 20.83 7.25
C GLY A 535 37.85 19.88 6.32
N ARG A 536 36.56 20.10 6.04
CA ARG A 536 35.71 19.25 5.19
C ARG A 536 35.12 20.04 4.04
N THR A 537 35.03 19.39 2.89
CA THR A 537 34.30 19.96 1.74
C THR A 537 32.83 20.00 2.04
N SER A 538 32.22 21.20 1.99
CA SER A 538 30.85 21.40 2.44
C SER A 538 30.02 22.10 1.37
N PHE A 539 28.90 21.51 0.96
CA PHE A 539 27.87 22.12 0.14
C PHE A 539 26.73 22.58 1.02
N ILE A 540 26.43 23.88 0.99
CA ILE A 540 25.47 24.49 1.89
C ILE A 540 24.40 25.20 1.06
N VAL A 541 23.15 24.76 1.15
CA VAL A 541 22.01 25.55 0.65
C VAL A 541 21.78 26.66 1.67
N ALA A 542 22.36 27.82 1.38
CA ALA A 542 22.43 28.91 2.32
C ALA A 542 21.16 29.78 2.24
N HIS A 543 20.52 29.94 3.38
CA HIS A 543 19.40 30.88 3.61
C HIS A 543 19.78 32.01 4.59
N ARG A 544 21.04 32.04 5.05
CA ARG A 544 21.54 32.99 6.05
C ARG A 544 22.74 33.76 5.57
N LEU A 545 22.76 35.00 5.94
CA LEU A 545 23.83 35.92 5.60
C LEU A 545 25.20 35.48 6.14
N SER A 546 25.27 35.04 7.40
CA SER A 546 26.52 34.58 8.03
C SER A 546 27.16 33.43 7.27
N THR A 547 26.38 32.46 6.91
CA THR A 547 26.86 31.26 6.15
C THR A 547 27.33 31.61 4.75
N ILE A 548 26.64 32.57 4.08
CA ILE A 548 27.00 33.05 2.76
C ILE A 548 28.35 33.79 2.81
N ARG A 549 28.54 34.65 3.81
CA ARG A 549 29.77 35.47 3.97
C ARG A 549 30.99 34.62 4.32
N GLU A 550 30.84 33.57 5.08
CA GLU A 550 31.93 32.64 5.48
C GLU A 550 32.26 31.56 4.46
N ALA A 551 31.56 31.49 3.32
CA ALA A 551 31.82 30.53 2.27
C ALA A 551 33.04 30.92 1.43
N ASP A 552 33.89 29.94 1.09
CA ASP A 552 35.04 30.14 0.20
C ASP A 552 34.59 30.43 -1.24
N VAL A 553 33.46 29.82 -1.63
CA VAL A 553 32.86 30.01 -2.96
C VAL A 553 31.34 30.08 -2.82
N ILE A 554 30.79 31.09 -3.43
CA ILE A 554 29.33 31.25 -3.57
C ILE A 554 28.93 30.87 -4.99
N LEU A 555 28.04 29.93 -5.15
CA LEU A 555 27.41 29.56 -6.41
C LEU A 555 26.05 30.23 -6.51
N VAL A 556 25.91 31.14 -7.43
CA VAL A 556 24.65 31.86 -7.66
C VAL A 556 23.89 31.16 -8.77
N MET A 557 22.83 30.48 -8.41
CA MET A 557 21.99 29.74 -9.35
C MET A 557 20.77 30.53 -9.76
N LYS A 558 20.50 30.57 -11.06
CA LYS A 558 19.28 31.13 -11.65
C LYS A 558 18.87 30.28 -12.86
N ASP A 559 17.60 29.92 -12.92
CA ASP A 559 17.03 29.15 -14.03
C ASP A 559 17.87 27.91 -14.43
N GLY A 560 18.35 27.17 -13.41
CA GLY A 560 19.10 25.94 -13.56
C GLY A 560 20.57 26.10 -13.99
N ARG A 561 21.10 27.32 -14.04
CA ARG A 561 22.48 27.60 -14.44
C ARG A 561 23.22 28.34 -13.32
N ILE A 562 24.55 28.19 -13.25
CA ILE A 562 25.40 29.04 -12.46
C ILE A 562 25.58 30.34 -13.26
N VAL A 563 25.02 31.45 -12.73
CA VAL A 563 25.13 32.77 -13.37
C VAL A 563 26.32 33.58 -12.85
N GLU A 564 26.70 33.36 -11.59
CA GLU A 564 27.87 33.98 -10.95
C GLU A 564 28.52 33.00 -9.99
N GLN A 565 29.85 33.10 -9.86
CA GLN A 565 30.65 32.29 -8.95
C GLN A 565 31.82 33.11 -8.41
N GLY A 566 32.02 33.07 -7.09
CA GLY A 566 33.14 33.80 -6.47
C GLY A 566 32.98 33.95 -4.97
N GLY A 567 33.87 34.71 -4.33
CA GLY A 567 33.74 35.08 -2.93
C GLY A 567 32.75 36.21 -2.72
N HIS A 568 32.28 36.38 -1.49
CA HIS A 568 31.28 37.37 -1.10
C HIS A 568 31.60 38.78 -1.57
N ASP A 569 32.80 39.30 -1.21
CA ASP A 569 33.19 40.69 -1.52
C ASP A 569 33.33 40.91 -3.02
N THR A 570 33.85 39.90 -3.74
CA THR A 570 34.03 39.94 -5.20
C THR A 570 32.68 40.02 -5.92
N LEU A 571 31.73 39.19 -5.55
CA LEU A 571 30.40 39.18 -6.16
C LEU A 571 29.56 40.43 -5.80
N LEU A 572 29.75 40.93 -4.62
CA LEU A 572 29.08 42.17 -4.20
C LEU A 572 29.59 43.38 -4.99
N ALA A 573 30.92 43.47 -5.17
CA ALA A 573 31.58 44.53 -5.94
C ALA A 573 31.23 44.50 -7.44
N GLN A 574 30.88 43.32 -8.00
CA GLN A 574 30.43 43.18 -9.38
C GLN A 574 29.06 43.78 -9.65
N GLY A 575 28.23 44.00 -8.59
CA GLY A 575 26.89 44.58 -8.72
C GLY A 575 25.91 43.73 -9.54
N GLY A 576 26.17 42.45 -9.66
CA GLY A 576 25.45 41.52 -10.50
C GLY A 576 24.12 40.97 -9.86
N PHE A 577 23.77 39.75 -10.23
CA PHE A 577 22.56 39.12 -9.67
C PHE A 577 22.69 38.81 -8.18
N TYR A 578 23.89 38.41 -7.73
CA TYR A 578 24.18 38.18 -6.32
C TYR A 578 23.96 39.46 -5.48
N ALA A 579 24.51 40.58 -5.92
CA ALA A 579 24.35 41.84 -5.20
C ALA A 579 22.87 42.25 -5.10
N LYS A 580 22.09 42.06 -6.18
CA LYS A 580 20.65 42.31 -6.16
C LYS A 580 19.91 41.40 -5.17
N LEU A 581 20.25 40.09 -5.17
CA LEU A 581 19.67 39.12 -4.26
C LEU A 581 20.00 39.43 -2.80
N TYR A 582 21.27 39.79 -2.55
CA TYR A 582 21.78 40.18 -1.25
C TYR A 582 21.02 41.40 -0.72
N ASN A 583 20.98 42.48 -1.49
CA ASN A 583 20.32 43.73 -1.09
C ASN A 583 18.81 43.51 -0.87
N SER A 584 18.14 42.74 -1.71
CA SER A 584 16.70 42.48 -1.55
C SER A 584 16.33 41.63 -0.33
N GLN A 585 17.23 40.75 0.14
CA GLN A 585 16.98 39.85 1.26
C GLN A 585 17.54 40.34 2.60
N PHE A 586 18.59 41.19 2.60
CA PHE A 586 19.40 41.47 3.79
C PHE A 586 19.63 42.96 4.10
N GLU A 587 19.37 43.90 3.18
CA GLU A 587 19.53 45.35 3.45
C GLU A 587 18.61 45.89 4.56
N GLY A 588 17.62 45.11 5.04
CA GLY A 588 16.74 45.48 6.16
C GLY A 588 17.20 44.98 7.54
N VAL A 589 18.33 44.27 7.66
CA VAL A 589 18.78 43.62 8.91
C VAL A 589 19.96 44.33 9.57
N GLU A 590 20.60 45.27 8.88
CA GLU A 590 21.80 45.99 9.41
C GLU A 590 21.47 47.33 10.14
N THR A 591 20.19 47.58 10.51
CA THR A 591 19.84 48.76 11.37
C THR A 591 19.36 48.35 12.75
#